data_753168f11f2957730cf8dba3cb8b312a
#
_entry.id   753168f11f2957730cf8dba3cb8b312a
#
_cell.length_a   1.000
_cell.length_b   1.000
_cell.length_c   1.000
_cell.angle_alpha   90.00
_cell.angle_beta   90.00
_cell.angle_gamma   90.00
#
_symmetry.space_group_name_H-M   'P 1'
#
loop_
_entity.id
_entity.type
_entity.pdbx_description
1 polymer ?
#
loop_
_entity_poly.entity_id
_entity_poly.type
_entity_poly.pdbx_seq_one_letter_code
_entity_poly.pdbx_strand_id
1 'polypeptide(L)'
;MDFIDKHTDWSKQRLTSTRMERVSGFKVKDELGKETEQGYLSAITGITLKNDPERLRGTRGKLVLFEEGGKFPNLETAWRVEQPAVETDDGRAFGLLIAFGTGGTEGASFDGLKNMFYHPDAFNILSFPNIWDDNAENTKCGFFAPAYWNMEGVDEYGNVLMDKDGNSLTDKAIEELIRQRNKVKDGGAT
;
A
#
# COMPACT_ATOMS: atom_id res chain seq x y z
N MET A 1 11.22 -2.01 -12.42
CA MET A 1 11.79 -1.50 -13.67
C MET A 1 12.47 -2.61 -14.51
N ASP A 2 13.27 -3.49 -13.93
CA ASP A 2 13.96 -4.55 -14.72
C ASP A 2 12.99 -5.49 -15.45
N PHE A 3 11.80 -5.72 -14.88
CA PHE A 3 10.75 -6.47 -15.56
C PHE A 3 10.24 -5.74 -16.81
N ILE A 4 9.95 -4.43 -16.68
CA ILE A 4 9.50 -3.59 -17.79
C ILE A 4 10.54 -3.57 -18.90
N ASP A 5 11.82 -3.42 -18.55
CA ASP A 5 12.93 -3.41 -19.50
C ASP A 5 13.09 -4.72 -20.29
N LYS A 6 12.75 -5.85 -19.67
CA LYS A 6 12.87 -7.17 -20.29
C LYS A 6 11.66 -7.58 -21.11
N HIS A 7 10.49 -7.04 -20.81
CA HIS A 7 9.21 -7.52 -21.35
C HIS A 7 8.43 -6.46 -22.15
N THR A 8 8.95 -5.25 -22.29
CA THR A 8 8.32 -4.18 -23.08
C THR A 8 9.32 -3.46 -23.96
N ASP A 9 8.81 -2.79 -25.01
CA ASP A 9 9.60 -1.93 -25.90
C ASP A 9 9.77 -0.50 -25.35
N TRP A 10 9.42 -0.26 -24.09
CA TRP A 10 9.56 1.04 -23.46
C TRP A 10 11.03 1.40 -23.24
N SER A 11 11.32 2.69 -23.19
CA SER A 11 12.69 3.19 -23.06
C SER A 11 13.40 2.60 -21.85
N LYS A 12 14.56 1.97 -22.13
CA LYS A 12 15.42 1.35 -21.11
C LYS A 12 16.47 2.32 -20.54
N GLN A 13 16.41 3.58 -20.95
CA GLN A 13 17.40 4.57 -20.53
C GLN A 13 17.13 5.05 -19.11
N ARG A 14 18.18 5.11 -18.32
CA ARG A 14 18.14 5.50 -16.91
C ARG A 14 19.24 6.48 -16.59
N LEU A 15 18.85 7.63 -16.04
CA LEU A 15 19.80 8.61 -15.47
C LEU A 15 20.38 8.10 -14.17
N THR A 16 19.51 7.59 -13.28
CA THR A 16 19.89 7.10 -11.96
C THR A 16 19.37 5.67 -11.76
N SER A 17 20.21 4.81 -11.23
CA SER A 17 19.88 3.43 -10.93
C SER A 17 20.63 2.98 -9.67
N THR A 18 20.16 3.42 -8.52
CA THR A 18 20.64 2.99 -7.19
C THR A 18 19.66 2.01 -6.56
N ARG A 19 20.01 1.50 -5.36
CA ARG A 19 19.10 0.65 -4.60
C ARG A 19 17.80 1.38 -4.22
N MET A 20 17.90 2.67 -3.91
CA MET A 20 16.79 3.48 -3.37
C MET A 20 16.18 4.44 -4.39
N GLU A 21 16.75 4.56 -5.59
CA GLU A 21 16.27 5.51 -6.58
C GLU A 21 16.45 4.97 -8.00
N ARG A 22 15.43 5.18 -8.79
CA ARG A 22 15.42 4.93 -10.24
C ARG A 22 14.83 6.14 -10.94
N VAL A 23 15.59 6.74 -11.87
CA VAL A 23 15.13 7.86 -12.69
C VAL A 23 15.20 7.46 -14.15
N SER A 24 14.09 7.62 -14.87
CA SER A 24 14.01 7.37 -16.32
C SER A 24 14.49 8.57 -17.09
N GLY A 25 15.45 8.39 -17.99
CA GLY A 25 15.99 9.45 -18.83
C GLY A 25 17.39 9.18 -19.32
N PHE A 26 17.97 10.16 -19.99
CA PHE A 26 19.32 10.11 -20.54
C PHE A 26 19.96 11.51 -20.56
N LYS A 27 21.28 11.54 -20.67
CA LYS A 27 22.04 12.79 -20.76
C LYS A 27 22.40 13.06 -22.22
N VAL A 28 22.21 14.31 -22.64
CA VAL A 28 22.62 14.83 -23.95
C VAL A 28 23.63 15.94 -23.73
N LYS A 29 24.70 15.92 -24.50
CA LYS A 29 25.67 17.04 -24.58
C LYS A 29 25.32 17.94 -25.74
N ASP A 30 25.29 19.25 -25.50
CA ASP A 30 25.20 20.24 -26.55
C ASP A 30 26.57 20.46 -27.23
N GLU A 31 26.61 21.29 -28.25
CA GLU A 31 27.85 21.61 -29.02
C GLU A 31 28.94 22.28 -28.15
N LEU A 32 28.58 22.84 -27.00
CA LEU A 32 29.47 23.47 -26.01
C LEU A 32 29.91 22.49 -24.91
N GLY A 33 29.48 21.22 -25.01
CA GLY A 33 29.80 20.17 -24.03
C GLY A 33 28.98 20.23 -22.73
N LYS A 34 27.95 21.07 -22.64
CA LYS A 34 27.05 21.14 -21.49
C LYS A 34 26.09 19.97 -21.49
N GLU A 35 26.05 19.22 -20.40
CA GLU A 35 25.11 18.11 -20.22
C GLU A 35 23.72 18.61 -19.82
N THR A 36 22.69 18.12 -20.48
CA THR A 36 21.28 18.30 -20.13
C THR A 36 20.60 16.96 -20.00
N GLU A 37 19.71 16.83 -19.01
CA GLU A 37 18.93 15.62 -18.78
C GLU A 37 17.65 15.70 -19.61
N GLN A 38 17.36 14.61 -20.32
CA GLN A 38 16.20 14.48 -21.20
C GLN A 38 15.48 13.16 -20.99
N GLY A 39 14.26 13.05 -21.52
CA GLY A 39 13.39 11.91 -21.38
C GLY A 39 12.22 12.20 -20.44
N TYR A 40 11.58 11.15 -19.94
CA TYR A 40 10.41 11.29 -19.06
C TYR A 40 10.74 11.86 -17.67
N LEU A 41 11.96 11.69 -17.19
CA LEU A 41 12.46 12.11 -15.87
C LEU A 41 11.59 11.61 -14.71
N SER A 42 10.80 10.55 -14.96
CA SER A 42 10.01 9.92 -13.92
C SER A 42 10.91 9.20 -12.92
N ALA A 43 10.68 9.43 -11.64
CA ALA A 43 11.46 8.85 -10.57
C ALA A 43 10.62 7.90 -9.70
N ILE A 44 11.26 6.84 -9.22
CA ILE A 44 10.79 6.01 -8.11
C ILE A 44 11.85 6.09 -7.03
N THR A 45 11.48 6.60 -5.87
CA THR A 45 12.40 6.78 -4.73
C THR A 45 11.89 5.98 -3.53
N GLY A 46 12.73 5.15 -2.97
CA GLY A 46 12.47 4.44 -1.73
C GLY A 46 13.04 5.21 -0.53
N ILE A 47 12.24 5.40 0.50
CA ILE A 47 12.66 6.07 1.73
C ILE A 47 12.40 5.13 2.91
N THR A 48 13.42 4.86 3.70
CA THR A 48 13.26 4.09 4.93
C THR A 48 13.03 5.05 6.09
N LEU A 49 11.83 5.04 6.64
CA LEU A 49 11.43 5.97 7.72
C LEU A 49 11.98 5.54 9.08
N LYS A 50 12.08 4.22 9.34
CA LYS A 50 12.39 3.69 10.67
C LYS A 50 11.39 4.28 11.69
N ASN A 51 11.88 5.11 12.63
CA ASN A 51 11.04 5.77 13.64
C ASN A 51 10.93 7.29 13.42
N ASP A 52 11.33 7.79 12.26
CA ASP A 52 11.39 9.23 11.97
C ASP A 52 10.50 9.57 10.76
N PRO A 53 9.24 9.98 11.00
CA PRO A 53 8.32 10.40 9.94
C PRO A 53 8.74 11.70 9.23
N GLU A 54 9.56 12.53 9.88
CA GLU A 54 10.02 13.80 9.31
C GLU A 54 10.94 13.64 8.09
N ARG A 55 11.45 12.43 7.87
CA ARG A 55 12.25 12.11 6.67
C ARG A 55 11.50 12.27 5.35
N LEU A 56 10.17 12.31 5.39
CA LEU A 56 9.32 12.57 4.23
C LEU A 56 9.20 14.07 3.92
N ARG A 57 9.50 14.94 4.88
CA ARG A 57 9.31 16.37 4.71
C ARG A 57 10.08 16.92 3.52
N GLY A 58 9.34 17.58 2.61
CA GLY A 58 9.89 18.16 1.39
C GLY A 58 9.97 17.20 0.20
N THR A 59 9.54 15.93 0.35
CA THR A 59 9.30 15.06 -0.82
C THR A 59 8.00 15.48 -1.49
N ARG A 60 7.92 15.27 -2.80
CA ARG A 60 6.68 15.45 -3.56
C ARG A 60 6.56 14.30 -4.55
N GLY A 61 5.36 13.73 -4.66
CA GLY A 61 5.12 12.63 -5.56
C GLY A 61 3.67 12.55 -6.01
N LYS A 62 3.45 12.00 -7.20
CA LYS A 62 2.10 11.68 -7.67
C LYS A 62 1.52 10.44 -7.00
N LEU A 63 2.38 9.60 -6.46
CA LEU A 63 2.00 8.39 -5.74
C LEU A 63 2.99 8.17 -4.61
N VAL A 64 2.48 8.10 -3.39
CA VAL A 64 3.24 7.76 -2.19
C VAL A 64 2.65 6.51 -1.58
N LEU A 65 3.49 5.50 -1.39
CA LEU A 65 3.11 4.19 -0.86
C LEU A 65 3.76 3.99 0.50
N PHE A 66 2.96 3.81 1.53
CA PHE A 66 3.40 3.38 2.86
C PHE A 66 3.23 1.86 2.94
N GLU A 67 4.33 1.13 2.75
CA GLU A 67 4.37 -0.32 2.88
C GLU A 67 4.52 -0.74 4.34
N GLU A 68 3.98 -1.90 4.67
CA GLU A 68 3.99 -2.46 6.04
C GLU A 68 3.38 -1.53 7.11
N GLY A 69 2.32 -0.78 6.75
CA GLY A 69 1.67 0.18 7.65
C GLY A 69 1.29 -0.38 9.02
N GLY A 70 0.98 -1.68 9.12
CA GLY A 70 0.69 -2.34 10.40
C GLY A 70 1.90 -2.58 11.31
N LYS A 71 3.11 -2.25 10.85
CA LYS A 71 4.36 -2.36 11.63
C LYS A 71 5.05 -1.01 11.87
N PHE A 72 4.42 0.07 11.42
CA PHE A 72 5.00 1.40 11.52
C PHE A 72 4.30 2.22 12.61
N PRO A 73 4.89 2.40 13.80
CA PRO A 73 4.22 3.01 14.95
C PRO A 73 3.85 4.49 14.75
N ASN A 74 4.51 5.19 13.85
CA ASN A 74 4.27 6.61 13.56
C ASN A 74 3.54 6.84 12.22
N LEU A 75 2.75 5.86 11.75
CA LEU A 75 2.07 5.92 10.46
C LEU A 75 1.16 7.14 10.33
N GLU A 76 0.36 7.44 11.36
CA GLU A 76 -0.54 8.59 11.35
C GLU A 76 0.21 9.92 11.21
N THR A 77 1.34 10.05 11.91
CA THR A 77 2.19 11.24 11.80
C THR A 77 2.79 11.37 10.42
N ALA A 78 3.32 10.26 9.87
CA ALA A 78 3.88 10.24 8.52
C ALA A 78 2.83 10.58 7.46
N TRP A 79 1.62 10.05 7.60
CA TRP A 79 0.50 10.37 6.73
C TRP A 79 0.20 11.87 6.71
N ARG A 80 0.09 12.50 7.89
CA ARG A 80 -0.18 13.95 8.02
C ARG A 80 0.96 14.81 7.50
N VAL A 81 2.21 14.38 7.68
CA VAL A 81 3.40 15.07 7.16
C VAL A 81 3.42 15.04 5.63
N GLU A 82 2.97 13.91 5.03
CA GLU A 82 3.04 13.71 3.58
C GLU A 82 1.78 14.18 2.84
N GLN A 83 0.66 14.35 3.50
CA GLN A 83 -0.57 14.80 2.87
C GLN A 83 -0.39 16.08 2.03
N PRO A 84 0.29 17.15 2.51
CA PRO A 84 0.55 18.34 1.70
C PRO A 84 1.44 18.08 0.47
N ALA A 85 2.21 16.99 0.47
CA ALA A 85 3.12 16.67 -0.64
C ALA A 85 2.38 16.17 -1.89
N VAL A 86 1.12 15.75 -1.76
CA VAL A 86 0.24 15.30 -2.85
C VAL A 86 -0.88 16.31 -3.14
N GLU A 87 -0.86 17.47 -2.49
CA GLU A 87 -1.83 18.54 -2.66
C GLU A 87 -1.15 19.80 -3.21
N THR A 88 -1.91 20.59 -3.97
CA THR A 88 -1.49 21.92 -4.41
C THR A 88 -1.76 22.96 -3.32
N ASP A 89 -1.16 24.14 -3.44
CA ASP A 89 -1.31 25.24 -2.43
C ASP A 89 -2.77 25.67 -2.27
N ASP A 90 -3.64 25.42 -3.26
CA ASP A 90 -5.09 25.67 -3.20
C ASP A 90 -5.91 24.46 -2.67
N GLY A 91 -5.24 23.45 -2.13
CA GLY A 91 -5.86 22.28 -1.50
C GLY A 91 -6.41 21.23 -2.46
N ARG A 92 -6.08 21.30 -3.75
CA ARG A 92 -6.48 20.25 -4.71
C ARG A 92 -5.48 19.12 -4.69
N ALA A 93 -5.97 17.89 -4.58
CA ALA A 93 -5.14 16.72 -4.71
C ALA A 93 -4.64 16.57 -6.16
N PHE A 94 -3.33 16.43 -6.35
CA PHE A 94 -2.72 16.06 -7.63
C PHE A 94 -2.06 14.69 -7.59
N GLY A 95 -1.93 14.12 -6.41
CA GLY A 95 -1.34 12.82 -6.16
C GLY A 95 -2.21 11.95 -5.25
N LEU A 96 -1.73 10.77 -4.91
CA LEU A 96 -2.40 9.76 -4.12
C LEU A 96 -1.48 9.24 -3.03
N LEU A 97 -1.98 9.15 -1.80
CA LEU A 97 -1.36 8.43 -0.69
C LEU A 97 -2.06 7.08 -0.53
N ILE A 98 -1.29 6.02 -0.39
CA ILE A 98 -1.80 4.68 -0.08
C ILE A 98 -0.99 4.12 1.08
N ALA A 99 -1.65 3.77 2.19
CA ALA A 99 -1.06 2.97 3.25
C ALA A 99 -1.65 1.56 3.19
N PHE A 100 -0.79 0.57 3.18
CA PHE A 100 -1.21 -0.83 3.13
C PHE A 100 -0.29 -1.71 3.98
N GLY A 101 -0.80 -2.85 4.37
CA GLY A 101 -0.09 -3.84 5.15
C GLY A 101 -1.01 -4.91 5.66
N THR A 102 -0.43 -5.98 6.16
CA THR A 102 -1.16 -7.01 6.90
C THR A 102 -1.42 -6.54 8.32
N GLY A 103 -2.49 -7.06 8.95
CA GLY A 103 -2.70 -6.88 10.38
C GLY A 103 -1.48 -7.36 11.16
N GLY A 104 -1.01 -6.55 12.09
CA GLY A 104 0.12 -6.86 12.96
C GLY A 104 -0.33 -7.52 14.26
N THR A 105 0.63 -7.76 15.15
CA THR A 105 0.35 -8.09 16.54
C THR A 105 -0.23 -6.84 17.22
N GLU A 106 -1.23 -7.01 18.08
CA GLU A 106 -1.76 -5.90 18.89
C GLU A 106 -0.64 -5.15 19.59
N GLY A 107 -0.69 -3.82 19.54
CA GLY A 107 0.28 -2.92 20.15
C GLY A 107 0.51 -1.67 19.32
N ALA A 108 1.33 -0.76 19.85
CA ALA A 108 1.55 0.59 19.31
C ALA A 108 1.93 0.65 17.80
N SER A 109 2.53 -0.40 17.27
CA SER A 109 2.90 -0.46 15.85
C SER A 109 1.70 -0.63 14.91
N PHE A 110 0.64 -1.31 15.38
CA PHE A 110 -0.56 -1.58 14.60
C PHE A 110 -1.66 -0.53 14.83
N ASP A 111 -1.65 0.12 15.98
CA ASP A 111 -2.71 1.05 16.40
C ASP A 111 -2.94 2.17 15.37
N GLY A 112 -1.88 2.69 14.77
CA GLY A 112 -1.98 3.73 13.74
C GLY A 112 -2.76 3.26 12.50
N LEU A 113 -2.41 2.11 11.92
CA LEU A 113 -3.12 1.56 10.76
C LEU A 113 -4.57 1.22 11.12
N LYS A 114 -4.80 0.63 12.30
CA LYS A 114 -6.14 0.29 12.81
C LYS A 114 -7.01 1.54 12.97
N ASN A 115 -6.46 2.60 13.56
CA ASN A 115 -7.17 3.86 13.74
C ASN A 115 -7.53 4.50 12.40
N MET A 116 -6.58 4.57 11.46
CA MET A 116 -6.83 5.09 10.10
C MET A 116 -7.88 4.25 9.36
N PHE A 117 -7.89 2.93 9.56
CA PHE A 117 -8.84 2.03 8.94
C PHE A 117 -10.28 2.27 9.44
N TYR A 118 -10.49 2.43 10.74
CA TYR A 118 -11.81 2.61 11.33
C TYR A 118 -12.30 4.08 11.35
N HIS A 119 -11.42 5.03 11.09
CA HIS A 119 -11.75 6.46 11.05
C HIS A 119 -11.26 7.13 9.76
N PRO A 120 -11.64 6.59 8.58
CA PRO A 120 -11.09 7.06 7.30
C PRO A 120 -11.36 8.56 7.06
N ASP A 121 -12.51 9.06 7.48
CA ASP A 121 -12.88 10.46 7.30
C ASP A 121 -11.95 11.44 8.08
N ALA A 122 -11.38 10.99 9.22
CA ALA A 122 -10.43 11.80 10.02
C ALA A 122 -9.06 11.97 9.35
N PHE A 123 -8.74 11.14 8.36
CA PHE A 123 -7.47 11.12 7.64
C PHE A 123 -7.62 11.42 6.14
N ASN A 124 -8.81 11.87 5.71
CA ASN A 124 -9.13 12.09 4.31
C ASN A 124 -8.85 10.85 3.43
N ILE A 125 -9.25 9.69 3.92
CA ILE A 125 -9.09 8.40 3.26
C ILE A 125 -10.42 8.00 2.62
N LEU A 126 -10.36 7.37 1.44
CA LEU A 126 -11.53 6.81 0.79
C LEU A 126 -12.20 5.78 1.70
N SER A 127 -13.47 6.00 2.01
CA SER A 127 -14.23 5.15 2.92
C SER A 127 -15.12 4.15 2.20
N PHE A 128 -15.28 2.99 2.81
CA PHE A 128 -16.13 1.90 2.38
C PHE A 128 -17.13 1.54 3.48
N PRO A 129 -18.29 0.94 3.15
CA PRO A 129 -19.17 0.38 4.17
C PRO A 129 -18.43 -0.67 5.01
N ASN A 130 -18.55 -0.56 6.33
CA ASN A 130 -17.98 -1.58 7.22
C ASN A 130 -18.95 -2.78 7.31
N ILE A 131 -18.63 -3.82 6.57
CA ILE A 131 -19.37 -5.09 6.52
C ILE A 131 -18.65 -6.20 7.29
N TRP A 132 -17.56 -5.88 7.99
CA TRP A 132 -16.65 -6.85 8.60
C TRP A 132 -16.89 -7.05 10.08
N ASP A 133 -17.55 -6.10 10.75
CA ASP A 133 -17.79 -6.10 12.19
C ASP A 133 -19.29 -5.98 12.47
N ASP A 134 -19.90 -7.02 13.03
CA ASP A 134 -21.36 -7.08 13.30
C ASP A 134 -21.84 -6.04 14.32
N ASN A 135 -20.96 -5.55 15.20
CA ASN A 135 -21.26 -4.61 16.26
C ASN A 135 -20.46 -3.31 16.15
N ALA A 136 -20.07 -2.93 14.94
CA ALA A 136 -19.24 -1.75 14.74
C ALA A 136 -20.01 -0.46 15.04
N GLU A 137 -19.51 0.33 15.97
CA GLU A 137 -19.96 1.73 16.15
C GLU A 137 -19.69 2.54 14.85
N ASN A 138 -18.69 2.17 14.11
CA ASN A 138 -18.31 2.77 12.85
C ASN A 138 -18.96 2.06 11.66
N THR A 139 -19.82 2.76 10.96
CA THR A 139 -20.50 2.27 9.73
C THR A 139 -19.59 2.29 8.50
N LYS A 140 -18.41 2.93 8.61
CA LYS A 140 -17.42 3.08 7.53
C LYS A 140 -16.05 2.62 7.98
N CYS A 141 -15.26 2.13 7.03
CA CYS A 141 -13.87 1.76 7.23
C CYS A 141 -13.02 1.99 5.97
N GLY A 142 -11.71 1.78 6.07
CA GLY A 142 -10.83 1.66 4.93
C GLY A 142 -11.10 0.40 4.10
N PHE A 143 -10.33 0.22 3.02
CA PHE A 143 -10.46 -0.99 2.20
C PHE A 143 -9.83 -2.19 2.91
N PHE A 144 -10.55 -3.30 2.93
CA PHE A 144 -10.08 -4.58 3.44
C PHE A 144 -10.22 -5.67 2.38
N ALA A 145 -9.12 -6.36 2.09
CA ALA A 145 -9.10 -7.53 1.23
C ALA A 145 -8.89 -8.78 2.09
N PRO A 146 -9.93 -9.59 2.31
CA PRO A 146 -9.78 -10.81 3.11
C PRO A 146 -8.90 -11.83 2.38
N ALA A 147 -8.13 -12.59 3.15
CA ALA A 147 -7.19 -13.58 2.60
C ALA A 147 -7.87 -14.64 1.72
N TYR A 148 -9.11 -14.99 2.02
CA TYR A 148 -9.86 -16.01 1.26
C TYR A 148 -10.21 -15.56 -0.17
N TRP A 149 -10.14 -14.28 -0.51
CA TRP A 149 -10.31 -13.82 -1.89
C TRP A 149 -9.22 -14.33 -2.83
N ASN A 150 -8.05 -14.67 -2.32
CA ASN A 150 -6.94 -15.23 -3.08
C ASN A 150 -6.86 -16.77 -2.97
N MET A 151 -7.88 -17.40 -2.38
CA MET A 151 -7.97 -18.86 -2.22
C MET A 151 -8.93 -19.45 -3.23
N GLU A 152 -8.91 -20.79 -3.38
CA GLU A 152 -9.90 -21.47 -4.19
C GLU A 152 -11.32 -21.20 -3.66
N GLY A 153 -12.27 -21.02 -4.58
CA GLY A 153 -13.67 -20.80 -4.23
C GLY A 153 -14.18 -19.38 -4.49
N VAL A 154 -13.34 -18.52 -5.08
CA VAL A 154 -13.71 -17.16 -5.52
C VAL A 154 -13.34 -17.01 -7.00
N ASP A 155 -14.22 -16.41 -7.81
CA ASP A 155 -13.93 -16.11 -9.21
C ASP A 155 -13.06 -14.84 -9.36
N GLU A 156 -12.69 -14.51 -10.60
CA GLU A 156 -11.89 -13.33 -10.93
C GLU A 156 -12.54 -11.98 -10.56
N TYR A 157 -13.86 -11.99 -10.30
CA TYR A 157 -14.63 -10.81 -9.90
C TYR A 157 -14.88 -10.75 -8.38
N GLY A 158 -14.39 -11.74 -7.61
CA GLY A 158 -14.58 -11.81 -6.16
C GLY A 158 -15.91 -12.45 -5.74
N ASN A 159 -16.67 -13.07 -6.66
CA ASN A 159 -17.89 -13.77 -6.29
C ASN A 159 -17.57 -15.15 -5.75
N VAL A 160 -18.31 -15.54 -4.71
CA VAL A 160 -18.18 -16.85 -4.08
C VAL A 160 -18.69 -17.94 -5.03
N LEU A 161 -17.86 -18.93 -5.31
CA LEU A 161 -18.23 -20.12 -6.07
C LEU A 161 -18.98 -21.11 -5.18
N MET A 162 -19.97 -21.79 -5.76
CA MET A 162 -20.75 -22.82 -5.10
C MET A 162 -20.40 -24.19 -5.69
N ASP A 163 -20.47 -25.22 -4.85
CA ASP A 163 -20.42 -26.59 -5.32
C ASP A 163 -21.79 -27.02 -5.90
N LYS A 164 -21.85 -28.27 -6.45
CA LYS A 164 -23.09 -28.84 -7.03
C LYS A 164 -24.24 -28.98 -6.02
N ASP A 165 -23.95 -28.98 -4.73
CA ASP A 165 -24.90 -29.16 -3.64
C ASP A 165 -25.29 -27.78 -3.05
N GLY A 166 -24.78 -26.67 -3.59
CA GLY A 166 -25.10 -25.31 -3.20
C GLY A 166 -24.29 -24.79 -2.00
N ASN A 167 -23.24 -25.52 -1.58
CA ASN A 167 -22.37 -25.03 -0.50
C ASN A 167 -21.32 -24.09 -1.06
N SER A 168 -20.99 -23.05 -0.30
CA SER A 168 -19.92 -22.12 -0.65
C SER A 168 -18.55 -22.82 -0.61
N LEU A 169 -17.76 -22.66 -1.68
CA LEU A 169 -16.38 -23.13 -1.69
C LEU A 169 -15.45 -22.29 -0.81
N THR A 170 -15.84 -21.06 -0.47
CA THR A 170 -15.10 -20.23 0.47
C THR A 170 -15.22 -20.70 1.91
N ASP A 171 -16.28 -21.44 2.27
CA ASP A 171 -16.46 -21.97 3.63
C ASP A 171 -15.31 -22.90 3.99
N LYS A 172 -14.84 -23.73 3.05
CA LYS A 172 -13.64 -24.57 3.25
C LYS A 172 -12.37 -23.76 3.43
N ALA A 173 -12.22 -22.66 2.69
CA ALA A 173 -11.08 -21.76 2.85
C ALA A 173 -11.09 -21.07 4.21
N ILE A 174 -12.25 -20.63 4.66
CA ILE A 174 -12.44 -20.02 5.99
C ILE A 174 -12.14 -21.05 7.10
N GLU A 175 -12.67 -22.27 7.00
CA GLU A 175 -12.40 -23.35 7.95
C GLU A 175 -10.89 -23.66 8.04
N GLU A 176 -10.19 -23.71 6.90
CA GLU A 176 -8.75 -23.94 6.88
C GLU A 176 -7.97 -22.79 7.53
N LEU A 177 -8.36 -21.54 7.30
CA LEU A 177 -7.76 -20.37 7.94
C LEU A 177 -7.97 -20.40 9.47
N ILE A 178 -9.16 -20.75 9.91
CA ILE A 178 -9.48 -20.92 11.35
C ILE A 178 -8.61 -22.04 11.94
N ARG A 179 -8.49 -23.17 11.25
CA ARG A 179 -7.65 -24.30 11.67
C ARG A 179 -6.16 -23.89 11.79
N GLN A 180 -5.64 -23.15 10.83
CA GLN A 180 -4.27 -22.64 10.88
C GLN A 180 -4.05 -21.67 12.04
N ARG A 181 -4.99 -20.74 12.26
CA ARG A 181 -4.95 -19.80 13.38
C ARG A 181 -4.94 -20.52 14.74
N ASN A 182 -5.75 -21.55 14.88
CA ASN A 182 -5.81 -22.32 16.13
C ASN A 182 -4.52 -23.10 16.38
N LYS A 183 -3.92 -23.69 15.33
CA LYS A 183 -2.61 -24.34 15.45
C LYS A 183 -1.50 -23.39 15.95
N VAL A 184 -1.51 -22.14 15.49
CA VAL A 184 -0.53 -21.13 15.95
C VAL A 184 -0.76 -20.80 17.43
N LYS A 185 -2.01 -20.71 17.87
CA LYS A 185 -2.34 -20.48 19.29
C LYS A 185 -1.91 -21.63 20.19
N ASP A 186 -2.15 -22.86 19.76
CA ASP A 186 -1.81 -24.07 20.52
C ASP A 186 -0.30 -24.36 20.50
N GLY A 187 0.41 -24.01 19.42
CA GLY A 187 1.87 -24.17 19.28
C GLY A 187 2.71 -23.07 19.93
N GLY A 188 2.11 -21.97 20.32
CA GLY A 188 2.77 -20.86 21.03
C GLY A 188 2.84 -21.02 22.53
N ALA A 189 2.42 -22.16 23.08
CA ALA A 189 2.41 -22.47 24.51
C ALA A 189 3.57 -23.43 24.91
N THR A 190 4.76 -23.24 24.29
CA THR A 190 6.00 -23.91 24.75
C THR A 190 7.07 -22.87 25.03
#